data_b764c279393a2c4c8b0e8b83538ff1f4
#
_entry.id   b764c279393a2c4c8b0e8b83538ff1f4
#
_cell.length_a   1.000
_cell.length_b   1.000
_cell.length_c   1.000
_cell.angle_alpha   90.00
_cell.angle_beta   90.00
_cell.angle_gamma   90.00
#
_symmetry.space_group_name_H-M   'P 1'
#
loop_
_entity.id
_entity.type
_entity.pdbx_description
1 polymer ?
#
loop_
_entity_poly.entity_id
_entity_poly.type
_entity_poly.pdbx_seq_one_letter_code
_entity_poly.pdbx_strand_id
1 'polypeptide(L)'
;MAKLTRKTTIHARAEDVFNFLEDKTHVPEFWPSMIEVSDIRDLPNGGKHYHWAYKMAGLRFEGDSDEIEVIPNRKLVSKNEKGIESTITWLMEEHGDDTDVTFEVDYKVPVPVLGKLAEKVVVKLNENEADTMIANLKTQIEA
;
A
#
# COMPACT_ATOMS: atom_id res chain seq x y z
N MET A 1 14.23 10.52 -0.69
CA MET A 1 13.26 9.41 -0.65
C MET A 1 13.17 8.86 0.75
N ALA A 2 11.97 8.68 1.23
CA ALA A 2 11.75 7.98 2.48
C ALA A 2 11.48 6.51 2.17
N LYS A 3 11.99 5.61 3.00
CA LYS A 3 11.80 4.17 2.85
C LYS A 3 11.22 3.59 4.13
N LEU A 4 10.26 2.69 3.97
CA LEU A 4 9.55 2.09 5.08
C LEU A 4 9.29 0.62 4.76
N THR A 5 9.55 -0.26 5.75
CA THR A 5 9.28 -1.69 5.63
C THR A 5 8.52 -2.17 6.86
N ARG A 6 7.46 -2.96 6.65
CA ARG A 6 6.71 -3.62 7.73
C ARG A 6 6.42 -5.06 7.34
N LYS A 7 6.43 -5.93 8.33
CA LYS A 7 6.20 -7.37 8.14
C LYS A 7 5.16 -7.87 9.12
N THR A 8 4.39 -8.87 8.69
CA THR A 8 3.46 -9.58 9.56
C THR A 8 3.25 -11.00 9.06
N THR A 9 2.80 -11.88 9.93
CA THR A 9 2.35 -13.22 9.55
C THR A 9 0.83 -13.23 9.59
N ILE A 10 0.20 -13.60 8.48
CA ILE A 10 -1.25 -13.70 8.36
C ILE A 10 -1.63 -15.17 8.33
N HIS A 11 -2.62 -15.55 9.13
CA HIS A 11 -3.15 -16.92 9.18
C HIS A 11 -4.12 -17.14 8.02
N ALA A 12 -3.57 -17.20 6.82
CA ALA A 12 -4.26 -17.42 5.58
C ALA A 12 -3.27 -17.88 4.52
N ARG A 13 -3.76 -18.52 3.47
CA ARG A 13 -2.92 -18.94 2.36
C ARG A 13 -2.50 -17.75 1.51
N ALA A 14 -1.36 -17.85 0.84
CA ALA A 14 -0.86 -16.77 -0.01
C ALA A 14 -1.85 -16.36 -1.10
N GLU A 15 -2.61 -17.32 -1.64
CA GLU A 15 -3.67 -17.05 -2.62
C GLU A 15 -4.73 -16.11 -2.04
N ASP A 16 -5.15 -16.32 -0.80
CA ASP A 16 -6.17 -15.50 -0.16
C ASP A 16 -5.64 -14.09 0.11
N VAL A 17 -4.39 -13.98 0.55
CA VAL A 17 -3.74 -12.69 0.76
C VAL A 17 -3.61 -11.93 -0.57
N PHE A 18 -3.16 -12.61 -1.60
CA PHE A 18 -2.99 -12.03 -2.93
C PHE A 18 -4.33 -11.52 -3.49
N ASN A 19 -5.36 -12.35 -3.43
CA ASN A 19 -6.69 -11.98 -3.93
C ASN A 19 -7.27 -10.80 -3.17
N PHE A 20 -7.07 -10.73 -1.85
CA PHE A 20 -7.50 -9.60 -1.06
C PHE A 20 -6.80 -8.30 -1.49
N LEU A 21 -5.49 -8.35 -1.70
CA LEU A 21 -4.70 -7.18 -2.12
C LEU A 21 -5.03 -6.76 -3.56
N GLU A 22 -5.37 -7.70 -4.43
CA GLU A 22 -5.73 -7.39 -5.82
C GLU A 22 -7.11 -6.77 -5.97
N ASP A 23 -8.02 -6.99 -5.04
CA ASP A 23 -9.30 -6.29 -5.00
C ASP A 23 -9.07 -4.90 -4.39
N LYS A 24 -8.87 -3.91 -5.23
CA LYS A 24 -8.51 -2.55 -4.81
C LYS A 24 -9.63 -1.83 -4.05
N THR A 25 -10.84 -2.35 -4.05
CA THR A 25 -11.93 -1.81 -3.22
C THR A 25 -11.64 -1.99 -1.73
N HIS A 26 -10.76 -2.92 -1.36
CA HIS A 26 -10.36 -3.14 0.02
C HIS A 26 -9.38 -2.08 0.56
N VAL A 27 -8.68 -1.35 -0.32
CA VAL A 27 -7.60 -0.45 0.11
C VAL A 27 -8.06 0.56 1.18
N PRO A 28 -9.18 1.28 1.00
CA PRO A 28 -9.64 2.20 2.05
C PRO A 28 -10.07 1.49 3.34
N GLU A 29 -10.35 0.20 3.29
CA GLU A 29 -10.79 -0.58 4.44
C GLU A 29 -9.66 -0.87 5.42
N PHE A 30 -8.43 -1.05 4.93
CA PHE A 30 -7.30 -1.35 5.82
C PHE A 30 -6.28 -0.21 5.92
N TRP A 31 -6.28 0.74 5.00
CA TRP A 31 -5.33 1.86 4.98
C TRP A 31 -6.02 3.15 5.40
N PRO A 32 -5.83 3.59 6.66
CA PRO A 32 -6.66 4.69 7.22
C PRO A 32 -6.63 6.01 6.46
N SER A 33 -5.46 6.41 5.93
CA SER A 33 -5.34 7.68 5.20
C SER A 33 -5.77 7.59 3.74
N MET A 34 -6.07 6.40 3.23
CA MET A 34 -6.61 6.23 1.89
C MET A 34 -8.11 6.55 1.93
N ILE A 35 -8.47 7.72 1.44
CA ILE A 35 -9.85 8.24 1.54
C ILE A 35 -10.76 7.56 0.52
N GLU A 36 -10.23 7.39 -0.71
CA GLU A 36 -11.03 6.96 -1.84
C GLU A 36 -10.17 6.25 -2.87
N VAL A 37 -10.74 5.23 -3.48
CA VAL A 37 -10.16 4.51 -4.63
C VAL A 37 -11.22 4.47 -5.71
N SER A 38 -10.85 4.83 -6.95
CA SER A 38 -11.76 4.89 -8.08
C SER A 38 -11.04 4.49 -9.37
N ASP A 39 -11.78 4.42 -10.47
CA ASP A 39 -11.24 4.10 -11.80
C ASP A 39 -10.38 2.82 -11.79
N ILE A 40 -10.88 1.79 -11.14
CA ILE A 40 -10.18 0.49 -11.05
C ILE A 40 -10.30 -0.21 -12.39
N ARG A 41 -9.14 -0.52 -13.01
CA ARG A 41 -9.08 -1.15 -14.32
C ARG A 41 -8.02 -2.24 -14.36
N ASP A 42 -8.23 -3.22 -15.24
CA ASP A 42 -7.22 -4.23 -15.52
C ASP A 42 -6.19 -3.67 -16.50
N LEU A 43 -4.92 -4.00 -16.26
CA LEU A 43 -3.82 -3.65 -17.14
C LEU A 43 -3.42 -4.85 -18.03
N PRO A 44 -2.79 -4.60 -19.20
CA PRO A 44 -2.35 -5.69 -20.08
C PRO A 44 -1.40 -6.69 -19.44
N ASN A 45 -0.65 -6.27 -18.41
CA ASN A 45 0.30 -7.13 -17.70
C ASN A 45 -0.34 -8.02 -16.62
N GLY A 46 -1.66 -7.99 -16.49
CA GLY A 46 -2.40 -8.71 -15.45
C GLY A 46 -2.53 -7.97 -14.13
N GLY A 47 -1.95 -6.80 -14.02
CA GLY A 47 -2.07 -5.93 -12.84
C GLY A 47 -3.29 -5.04 -12.88
N LYS A 48 -3.39 -4.18 -11.88
CA LYS A 48 -4.50 -3.22 -11.72
C LYS A 48 -4.01 -1.79 -11.80
N HIS A 49 -4.85 -0.93 -12.37
CA HIS A 49 -4.75 0.51 -12.28
C HIS A 49 -5.85 1.02 -11.39
N TYR A 50 -5.57 2.05 -10.58
CA TYR A 50 -6.63 2.79 -9.90
C TYR A 50 -6.19 4.23 -9.61
N HIS A 51 -7.17 5.10 -9.43
CA HIS A 51 -7.00 6.47 -8.96
C HIS A 51 -7.23 6.50 -7.46
N TRP A 52 -6.38 7.20 -6.70
CA TRP A 52 -6.49 7.27 -5.25
C TRP A 52 -6.54 8.71 -4.75
N ALA A 53 -7.19 8.88 -3.61
CA ALA A 53 -7.14 10.09 -2.81
C ALA A 53 -6.60 9.72 -1.42
N TYR A 54 -5.60 10.43 -0.97
CA TYR A 54 -4.86 10.13 0.25
C TYR A 54 -4.70 11.38 1.09
N LYS A 55 -4.75 11.23 2.41
CA LYS A 55 -4.58 12.34 3.34
C LYS A 55 -3.23 12.23 4.04
N MET A 56 -2.38 13.26 3.89
CA MET A 56 -1.08 13.32 4.54
C MET A 56 -0.93 14.67 5.21
N ALA A 57 -0.63 14.67 6.52
CA ALA A 57 -0.48 15.87 7.32
C ALA A 57 -1.68 16.84 7.19
N GLY A 58 -2.88 16.29 7.12
CA GLY A 58 -4.12 17.07 6.99
C GLY A 58 -4.44 17.56 5.59
N LEU A 59 -3.57 17.32 4.60
CA LEU A 59 -3.78 17.74 3.22
C LEU A 59 -4.18 16.56 2.35
N ARG A 60 -5.06 16.82 1.37
CA ARG A 60 -5.51 15.82 0.40
C ARG A 60 -4.58 15.80 -0.80
N PHE A 61 -4.15 14.60 -1.16
CA PHE A 61 -3.39 14.34 -2.38
C PHE A 61 -4.14 13.34 -3.24
N GLU A 62 -4.03 13.48 -4.55
CA GLU A 62 -4.61 12.53 -5.50
C GLU A 62 -3.57 12.10 -6.52
N GLY A 63 -3.63 10.87 -6.92
CA GLY A 63 -2.72 10.32 -7.91
C GLY A 63 -3.23 9.03 -8.50
N ASP A 64 -2.38 8.40 -9.28
CA ASP A 64 -2.69 7.16 -9.98
C ASP A 64 -1.70 6.08 -9.60
N SER A 65 -2.18 4.85 -9.50
CA SER A 65 -1.38 3.68 -9.20
C SER A 65 -1.48 2.67 -10.32
N ASP A 66 -0.34 2.20 -10.79
CA ASP A 66 -0.25 1.12 -11.78
C ASP A 66 0.61 0.00 -11.22
N GLU A 67 0.08 -1.21 -11.23
CA GLU A 67 0.88 -2.38 -10.88
C GLU A 67 1.81 -2.70 -12.05
N ILE A 68 3.11 -2.61 -11.81
CA ILE A 68 4.15 -2.80 -12.84
C ILE A 68 4.74 -4.20 -12.81
N GLU A 69 4.57 -4.94 -11.73
CA GLU A 69 5.00 -6.33 -11.61
C GLU A 69 3.98 -7.11 -10.79
N VAL A 70 3.51 -8.22 -11.34
CA VAL A 70 2.55 -9.10 -10.68
C VAL A 70 3.04 -10.53 -10.80
N ILE A 71 3.39 -11.13 -9.66
CA ILE A 71 3.71 -12.56 -9.59
C ILE A 71 2.66 -13.16 -8.66
N PRO A 72 1.68 -13.92 -9.19
CA PRO A 72 0.57 -14.43 -8.39
C PRO A 72 1.03 -15.14 -7.12
N ASN A 73 0.40 -14.78 -6.01
CA ASN A 73 0.64 -15.33 -4.68
C ASN A 73 2.04 -15.06 -4.10
N ARG A 74 2.84 -14.19 -4.73
CA ARG A 74 4.22 -13.91 -4.31
C ARG A 74 4.58 -12.44 -4.24
N LYS A 75 4.20 -11.65 -5.24
CA LYS A 75 4.71 -10.28 -5.34
C LYS A 75 3.78 -9.37 -6.13
N LEU A 76 3.60 -8.17 -5.59
CA LEU A 76 2.92 -7.06 -6.27
C LEU A 76 3.80 -5.82 -6.13
N VAL A 77 4.11 -5.16 -7.25
CA VAL A 77 4.82 -3.90 -7.24
C VAL A 77 3.96 -2.86 -7.94
N SER A 78 3.68 -1.77 -7.25
CA SER A 78 2.89 -0.65 -7.76
C SER A 78 3.75 0.60 -7.84
N LYS A 79 3.60 1.33 -8.93
CA LYS A 79 4.18 2.65 -9.09
C LYS A 79 3.09 3.70 -9.01
N ASN A 80 3.28 4.66 -8.12
CA ASN A 80 2.32 5.75 -7.91
C ASN A 80 2.92 7.03 -8.42
N GLU A 81 2.19 7.71 -9.29
CA GLU A 81 2.58 8.97 -9.90
C GLU A 81 1.56 10.06 -9.56
N LYS A 82 1.98 11.31 -9.68
CA LYS A 82 1.23 12.49 -9.27
C LYS A 82 0.98 12.49 -7.76
N GLY A 83 0.63 13.63 -7.20
CA GLY A 83 0.40 13.76 -5.78
C GLY A 83 1.60 13.33 -4.94
N ILE A 84 1.67 12.08 -4.56
CA ILE A 84 2.79 11.49 -3.80
C ILE A 84 3.42 10.39 -4.66
N GLU A 85 4.64 10.66 -5.15
CA GLU A 85 5.40 9.65 -5.90
C GLU A 85 5.86 8.56 -4.97
N SER A 86 5.61 7.31 -5.32
CA SER A 86 6.04 6.17 -4.53
C SER A 86 6.10 4.89 -5.35
N THR A 87 6.85 3.93 -4.82
CA THR A 87 6.83 2.55 -5.29
C THR A 87 6.49 1.67 -4.10
N ILE A 88 5.45 0.89 -4.22
CA ILE A 88 4.96 0.00 -3.16
C ILE A 88 5.19 -1.44 -3.60
N THR A 89 5.79 -2.23 -2.72
CA THR A 89 6.03 -3.65 -2.95
C THR A 89 5.37 -4.47 -1.85
N TRP A 90 4.56 -5.44 -2.25
CA TRP A 90 4.01 -6.46 -1.38
C TRP A 90 4.68 -7.78 -1.70
N LEU A 91 5.28 -8.42 -0.70
CA LEU A 91 5.87 -9.75 -0.81
C LEU A 91 5.09 -10.73 0.04
N MET A 92 4.86 -11.92 -0.50
CA MET A 92 4.13 -12.98 0.18
C MET A 92 4.95 -14.27 0.14
N GLU A 93 5.18 -14.87 1.31
CA GLU A 93 5.88 -16.14 1.44
C GLU A 93 5.05 -17.09 2.27
N GLU A 94 4.57 -18.17 1.65
CA GLU A 94 3.69 -19.13 2.31
C GLU A 94 4.47 -20.16 3.13
N HIS A 95 4.01 -20.39 4.35
CA HIS A 95 4.55 -21.39 5.27
C HIS A 95 3.39 -22.21 5.83
N GLY A 96 3.15 -23.37 5.25
CA GLY A 96 2.00 -24.20 5.66
C GLY A 96 0.70 -23.46 5.36
N ASP A 97 -0.08 -23.21 6.40
CA ASP A 97 -1.36 -22.50 6.29
C ASP A 97 -1.24 -20.99 6.51
N ASP A 98 -0.04 -20.51 6.80
CA ASP A 98 0.24 -19.12 7.09
C ASP A 98 1.04 -18.46 5.96
N THR A 99 0.98 -17.13 5.88
CA THR A 99 1.74 -16.36 4.91
C THR A 99 2.47 -15.21 5.61
N ASP A 100 3.77 -15.12 5.38
CA ASP A 100 4.56 -13.97 5.78
C ASP A 100 4.39 -12.88 4.73
N VAL A 101 3.92 -11.72 5.15
CA VAL A 101 3.65 -10.58 4.27
C VAL A 101 4.61 -9.46 4.60
N THR A 102 5.30 -8.95 3.58
CA THR A 102 6.19 -7.80 3.70
C THR A 102 5.62 -6.65 2.86
N PHE A 103 5.47 -5.51 3.49
CA PHE A 103 5.11 -4.25 2.84
C PHE A 103 6.35 -3.36 2.80
N GLU A 104 6.72 -2.91 1.61
CA GLU A 104 7.81 -1.96 1.42
C GLU A 104 7.31 -0.78 0.62
N VAL A 105 7.68 0.42 1.01
CA VAL A 105 7.39 1.62 0.25
C VAL A 105 8.61 2.53 0.21
N ASP A 106 8.93 2.98 -1.00
CA ASP A 106 9.84 4.09 -1.24
C ASP A 106 8.97 5.25 -1.70
N TYR A 107 9.00 6.38 -0.99
CA TYR A 107 8.16 7.51 -1.34
C TYR A 107 8.89 8.83 -1.18
N LYS A 108 8.41 9.81 -1.92
CA LYS A 108 8.91 11.17 -1.85
C LYS A 108 7.94 12.01 -1.04
N VAL A 109 8.39 12.51 0.13
CA VAL A 109 7.59 13.43 0.92
C VAL A 109 7.37 14.70 0.09
N PRO A 110 6.12 15.17 -0.07
CA PRO A 110 5.83 16.35 -0.91
C PRO A 110 6.28 17.65 -0.23
N VAL A 111 7.59 17.84 -0.11
CA VAL A 111 8.24 18.98 0.56
C VAL A 111 7.78 20.33 0.02
N PRO A 112 7.60 20.55 -1.30
CA PRO A 112 7.11 21.83 -1.81
C PRO A 112 5.76 22.25 -1.24
N VAL A 113 4.94 21.27 -0.84
CA VAL A 113 3.61 21.51 -0.26
C VAL A 113 3.67 21.56 1.25
N LEU A 114 4.41 20.62 1.88
CA LEU A 114 4.44 20.45 3.34
C LEU A 114 5.56 21.23 4.02
N GLY A 115 6.65 21.55 3.30
CA GLY A 115 7.83 22.21 3.84
C GLY A 115 8.82 21.22 4.48
N LYS A 116 10.11 21.59 4.47
CA LYS A 116 11.19 20.73 4.98
C LYS A 116 11.11 20.48 6.49
N LEU A 117 10.63 21.45 7.25
CA LEU A 117 10.53 21.31 8.71
C LEU A 117 9.50 20.25 9.11
N ALA A 118 8.49 20.03 8.27
CA ALA A 118 7.47 19.02 8.52
C ALA A 118 7.89 17.61 8.10
N GLU A 119 8.94 17.46 7.31
CA GLU A 119 9.34 16.17 6.72
C GLU A 119 9.54 15.08 7.78
N LYS A 120 10.31 15.36 8.83
CA LYS A 120 10.58 14.38 9.89
C LYS A 120 9.32 13.96 10.63
N VAL A 121 8.42 14.91 10.90
CA VAL A 121 7.15 14.65 11.56
C VAL A 121 6.26 13.79 10.68
N VAL A 122 6.18 14.11 9.39
CA VAL A 122 5.39 13.37 8.41
C VAL A 122 5.89 11.93 8.28
N VAL A 123 7.20 11.73 8.20
CA VAL A 123 7.78 10.39 8.12
C VAL A 123 7.39 9.56 9.35
N LYS A 124 7.44 10.15 10.54
CA LYS A 124 7.05 9.46 11.77
C LYS A 124 5.56 9.11 11.79
N LEU A 125 4.71 10.02 11.33
CA LEU A 125 3.28 9.74 11.21
C LEU A 125 3.00 8.60 10.23
N ASN A 126 3.72 8.56 9.10
CA ASN A 126 3.58 7.51 8.12
C ASN A 126 4.06 6.16 8.63
N GLU A 127 5.12 6.12 9.44
CA GLU A 127 5.57 4.89 10.11
C GLU A 127 4.48 4.34 11.04
N ASN A 128 3.87 5.21 11.85
CA ASN A 128 2.80 4.83 12.76
C ASN A 128 1.57 4.34 11.98
N GLU A 129 1.25 4.99 10.88
CA GLU A 129 0.14 4.58 10.03
C GLU A 129 0.39 3.22 9.38
N ALA A 130 1.63 2.96 8.96
CA ALA A 130 1.98 1.67 8.37
C ALA A 130 1.78 0.54 9.39
N ASP A 131 2.10 0.76 10.67
CA ASP A 131 1.84 -0.21 11.73
C ASP A 131 0.35 -0.51 11.87
N THR A 132 -0.48 0.52 11.82
CA THR A 132 -1.94 0.39 11.88
C THR A 132 -2.47 -0.31 10.63
N MET A 133 -2.00 0.09 9.47
CA MET A 133 -2.40 -0.45 8.19
C MET A 133 -2.13 -1.95 8.10
N ILE A 134 -0.93 -2.39 8.49
CA ILE A 134 -0.57 -3.80 8.43
C ILE A 134 -1.38 -4.64 9.44
N ALA A 135 -1.67 -4.09 10.61
CA ALA A 135 -2.51 -4.74 11.61
C ALA A 135 -3.96 -4.88 11.12
N ASN A 136 -4.50 -3.84 10.48
CA ASN A 136 -5.83 -3.88 9.88
C ASN A 136 -5.93 -4.93 8.78
N LEU A 137 -4.92 -4.99 7.92
CA LEU A 137 -4.84 -5.98 6.85
C LEU A 137 -4.92 -7.39 7.39
N LYS A 138 -4.11 -7.69 8.41
CA LYS A 138 -4.11 -8.98 9.08
C LYS A 138 -5.49 -9.32 9.65
N THR A 139 -6.09 -8.38 10.39
CA THR A 139 -7.40 -8.57 11.00
C THR A 139 -8.48 -8.87 9.95
N GLN A 140 -8.49 -8.14 8.85
CA GLN A 140 -9.51 -8.32 7.82
C GLN A 140 -9.36 -9.63 7.05
N ILE A 141 -8.15 -10.03 6.73
CA ILE A 141 -7.93 -11.29 6.01
C ILE A 141 -8.25 -12.49 6.90
N GLU A 142 -7.93 -12.40 8.19
CA GLU A 142 -8.18 -13.49 9.14
C GLU A 142 -9.65 -13.58 9.62
N ALA A 143 -10.44 -12.61 9.29
CA ALA A 143 -11.83 -12.57 9.72
C ALA A 143 -12.69 -13.69 9.09
#